data_ce8b307d42d311e99c0805fca7f7af98
#
_entry.id   ce8b307d42d311e99c0805fca7f7af98
#
_cell.length_a   1.000
_cell.length_b   1.000
_cell.length_c   1.000
_cell.angle_alpha   90.00
_cell.angle_beta   90.00
_cell.angle_gamma   90.00
#
_symmetry.space_group_name_H-M   'P 1'
#
loop_
_entity.id
_entity.type
_entity.pdbx_description
1 polymer ?
#
loop_
_entity_poly.entity_id
_entity_poly.type
_entity_poly.pdbx_seq_one_letter_code
_entity_poly.pdbx_strand_id
1 'polypeptide(L)'
;MADQPGPGEGPPSPGRKAPGGQPAPTPHDAVFKRVFGVPANAASQLRAVLPPDLAGRLDLGRLAPAPGSFVDGSLRWRHSDLLFTAPLDGHDAFVYVLVEHQSSDDPLMAYRMLRYVTRIWDQYEREHPKARRLPAVIPLVVHHGRRQWAGPLQLLDVIDLGPAAKEAAQPYLPRFEFLLDDLSGVDDQQLQDRHLTPLAEITLVLLRDASGNPEVVARLRPRSGKLRAVLDQPGGVEAFIAILTYIEIVSDAPVGDLRDLAASLGPAAEEAYVTTAEMLRAEGRVEGKALGKALGKAEDILVVFEQRGIDVDDKSRGLIESCTDLGTLNGWFRRAFKVGKASDLFEE
;
A
#
# COMPACT_ATOMS: atom_id res chain seq x y z
N MET A 1 -9.90 -44.23 32.96
CA MET A 1 -10.38 -42.90 32.55
C MET A 1 -9.28 -42.32 31.69
N ALA A 2 -9.47 -42.35 30.37
CA ALA A 2 -8.44 -42.07 29.37
C ALA A 2 -8.32 -40.55 29.16
N ASP A 3 -7.09 -40.10 29.20
CA ASP A 3 -6.61 -38.76 28.92
C ASP A 3 -6.77 -38.47 27.39
N GLN A 4 -7.47 -37.39 27.02
CA GLN A 4 -7.60 -36.98 25.63
C GLN A 4 -6.53 -35.90 25.33
N PRO A 5 -5.81 -35.99 24.20
CA PRO A 5 -4.88 -34.94 23.79
C PRO A 5 -5.64 -33.73 23.24
N GLY A 6 -5.20 -32.54 23.65
CA GLY A 6 -5.69 -31.25 23.20
C GLY A 6 -5.42 -30.96 21.70
N PRO A 7 -6.14 -29.99 21.10
CA PRO A 7 -6.06 -29.71 19.67
C PRO A 7 -4.70 -29.12 19.28
N GLY A 8 -4.10 -29.71 18.25
CA GLY A 8 -2.81 -29.32 17.70
C GLY A 8 -2.80 -27.87 17.17
N GLU A 9 -1.72 -27.20 17.46
CA GLU A 9 -1.37 -25.91 16.87
C GLU A 9 -1.22 -26.06 15.36
N GLY A 10 -1.93 -25.23 14.62
CA GLY A 10 -1.81 -25.13 13.18
C GLY A 10 -0.46 -24.58 12.74
N PRO A 11 -0.06 -24.77 11.48
CA PRO A 11 1.26 -24.36 11.01
C PRO A 11 1.47 -22.85 11.12
N PRO A 12 2.69 -22.37 11.48
CA PRO A 12 2.95 -20.94 11.65
C PRO A 12 2.85 -20.23 10.31
N SER A 13 2.11 -19.11 10.33
CA SER A 13 1.98 -18.18 9.20
C SER A 13 3.37 -17.68 8.75
N PRO A 14 3.64 -17.60 7.43
CA PRO A 14 4.89 -17.04 6.91
C PRO A 14 4.90 -15.53 7.14
N GLY A 15 5.84 -15.02 7.91
CA GLY A 15 6.02 -13.56 8.03
C GLY A 15 6.56 -13.04 9.35
N ARG A 16 7.59 -13.65 9.94
CA ARG A 16 8.41 -12.94 10.95
C ARG A 16 9.46 -12.09 10.25
N LYS A 17 9.21 -10.78 10.20
CA LYS A 17 10.12 -9.75 9.69
C LYS A 17 11.38 -9.66 10.55
N ALA A 18 12.52 -9.45 9.87
CA ALA A 18 13.75 -9.00 10.50
C ALA A 18 13.52 -7.62 11.18
N PRO A 19 14.16 -7.32 12.32
CA PRO A 19 13.96 -6.05 12.99
C PRO A 19 14.61 -4.92 12.19
N GLY A 20 13.80 -4.03 11.61
CA GLY A 20 14.23 -2.72 11.11
C GLY A 20 13.94 -2.34 9.66
N GLY A 21 13.47 -3.25 8.78
CA GLY A 21 13.12 -2.92 7.41
C GLY A 21 11.63 -2.51 7.26
N GLN A 22 11.34 -1.40 6.57
CA GLN A 22 9.99 -1.14 6.10
C GLN A 22 9.60 -2.21 5.08
N PRO A 23 8.34 -2.73 5.08
CA PRO A 23 7.87 -3.58 4.01
C PRO A 23 7.96 -2.80 2.69
N ALA A 24 8.34 -3.47 1.60
CA ALA A 24 8.30 -2.89 0.27
C ALA A 24 6.89 -2.34 -0.04
N PRO A 25 6.78 -1.24 -0.82
CA PRO A 25 5.49 -0.71 -1.22
C PRO A 25 4.71 -1.79 -1.99
N THR A 26 3.42 -1.92 -1.66
CA THR A 26 2.56 -2.80 -2.44
C THR A 26 2.23 -2.16 -3.79
N PRO A 27 1.83 -2.95 -4.82
CA PRO A 27 1.36 -2.38 -6.09
C PRO A 27 0.21 -1.38 -5.90
N HIS A 28 -0.65 -1.62 -4.92
CA HIS A 28 -1.77 -0.73 -4.55
C HIS A 28 -1.27 0.63 -4.05
N ASP A 29 -0.27 0.62 -3.15
CA ASP A 29 0.36 1.84 -2.65
C ASP A 29 1.02 2.64 -3.77
N ALA A 30 1.72 1.94 -4.67
CA ALA A 30 2.45 2.56 -5.76
C ALA A 30 1.52 3.26 -6.76
N VAL A 31 0.45 2.59 -7.22
CA VAL A 31 -0.50 3.19 -8.16
C VAL A 31 -1.28 4.33 -7.51
N PHE A 32 -1.72 4.16 -6.26
CA PHE A 32 -2.43 5.23 -5.55
C PHE A 32 -1.56 6.47 -5.41
N LYS A 33 -0.34 6.33 -4.90
CA LYS A 33 0.59 7.44 -4.72
C LYS A 33 0.93 8.14 -6.03
N ARG A 34 1.13 7.37 -7.11
CA ARG A 34 1.40 7.92 -8.43
C ARG A 34 0.24 8.78 -8.93
N VAL A 35 -0.99 8.31 -8.79
CA VAL A 35 -2.18 8.99 -9.33
C VAL A 35 -2.64 10.10 -8.42
N PHE A 36 -2.87 9.80 -7.13
CA PHE A 36 -3.39 10.77 -6.18
C PHE A 36 -2.33 11.69 -5.59
N GLY A 37 -1.04 11.45 -5.82
CA GLY A 37 0.02 12.43 -5.60
C GLY A 37 -0.10 13.66 -6.50
N VAL A 38 -0.85 13.57 -7.61
CA VAL A 38 -1.17 14.71 -8.47
C VAL A 38 -2.34 15.50 -7.86
N PRO A 39 -2.16 16.79 -7.51
CA PRO A 39 -3.18 17.57 -6.79
C PRO A 39 -4.56 17.59 -7.46
N ALA A 40 -4.64 17.64 -8.78
CA ALA A 40 -5.90 17.65 -9.50
C ALA A 40 -6.72 16.37 -9.28
N ASN A 41 -6.05 15.21 -9.25
CA ASN A 41 -6.68 13.92 -8.99
C ASN A 41 -7.14 13.83 -7.53
N ALA A 42 -6.27 14.20 -6.59
CA ALA A 42 -6.60 14.23 -5.16
C ALA A 42 -7.75 15.20 -4.88
N ALA A 43 -7.72 16.41 -5.45
CA ALA A 43 -8.79 17.40 -5.28
C ALA A 43 -10.14 16.89 -5.82
N SER A 44 -10.14 16.13 -6.92
CA SER A 44 -11.37 15.55 -7.46
C SER A 44 -11.99 14.53 -6.51
N GLN A 45 -11.16 13.65 -5.91
CA GLN A 45 -11.61 12.69 -4.90
C GLN A 45 -12.06 13.38 -3.61
N LEU A 46 -11.27 14.31 -3.08
CA LEU A 46 -11.61 15.04 -1.88
C LEU A 46 -12.94 15.78 -2.02
N ARG A 47 -13.20 16.41 -3.18
CA ARG A 47 -14.48 17.08 -3.45
C ARG A 47 -15.67 16.14 -3.38
N ALA A 48 -15.48 14.86 -3.76
CA ALA A 48 -16.53 13.86 -3.77
C ALA A 48 -16.78 13.21 -2.41
N VAL A 49 -15.74 13.11 -1.54
CA VAL A 49 -15.85 12.34 -0.29
C VAL A 49 -15.92 13.20 0.96
N LEU A 50 -15.47 14.46 0.91
CA LEU A 50 -15.59 15.36 2.04
C LEU A 50 -17.09 15.74 2.28
N PRO A 51 -17.51 15.91 3.55
CA PRO A 51 -18.79 16.49 3.85
C PRO A 51 -18.95 17.84 3.12
N PRO A 52 -20.14 18.14 2.54
CA PRO A 52 -20.35 19.35 1.70
C PRO A 52 -19.91 20.65 2.37
N ASP A 53 -20.21 20.81 3.66
CA ASP A 53 -19.83 22.00 4.43
C ASP A 53 -18.31 22.15 4.56
N LEU A 54 -17.58 21.04 4.69
CA LEU A 54 -16.12 21.05 4.77
C LEU A 54 -15.51 21.27 3.38
N ALA A 55 -16.03 20.58 2.35
CA ALA A 55 -15.58 20.73 0.98
C ALA A 55 -15.75 22.18 0.45
N GLY A 56 -16.84 22.86 0.86
CA GLY A 56 -17.09 24.24 0.49
C GLY A 56 -16.17 25.27 1.15
N ARG A 57 -15.51 24.90 2.27
CA ARG A 57 -14.59 25.77 3.01
C ARG A 57 -13.11 25.51 2.70
N LEU A 58 -12.79 24.30 2.22
CA LEU A 58 -11.44 23.92 1.86
C LEU A 58 -11.15 24.34 0.42
N ASP A 59 -10.14 25.19 0.24
CA ASP A 59 -9.73 25.65 -1.10
C ASP A 59 -8.97 24.54 -1.85
N LEU A 60 -9.74 23.60 -2.42
CA LEU A 60 -9.21 22.50 -3.22
C LEU A 60 -8.55 22.95 -4.52
N GLY A 61 -8.77 24.17 -4.97
CA GLY A 61 -8.06 24.78 -6.10
C GLY A 61 -6.61 25.11 -5.78
N ARG A 62 -6.28 25.25 -4.50
CA ARG A 62 -4.93 25.50 -3.99
C ARG A 62 -4.32 24.27 -3.28
N LEU A 63 -4.91 23.08 -3.49
CA LEU A 63 -4.35 21.85 -2.94
C LEU A 63 -2.93 21.63 -3.50
N ALA A 64 -1.96 21.44 -2.63
CA ALA A 64 -0.58 21.19 -2.99
C ALA A 64 0.03 20.09 -2.11
N PRO A 65 0.98 19.28 -2.63
CA PRO A 65 1.73 18.36 -1.77
C PRO A 65 2.39 19.12 -0.62
N ALA A 66 2.35 18.57 0.57
CA ALA A 66 3.04 19.18 1.71
C ALA A 66 4.55 19.17 1.47
N PRO A 67 5.30 20.14 2.06
CA PRO A 67 6.76 20.18 1.96
C PRO A 67 7.42 18.86 2.38
N GLY A 68 8.55 18.51 1.75
CA GLY A 68 9.28 17.27 2.01
C GLY A 68 9.71 17.08 3.45
N SER A 69 9.91 18.18 4.21
CA SER A 69 10.19 18.16 5.65
C SER A 69 9.12 17.46 6.49
N PHE A 70 7.86 17.44 6.03
CA PHE A 70 6.78 16.68 6.65
C PHE A 70 6.76 15.22 6.23
N VAL A 71 7.44 14.86 5.14
CA VAL A 71 7.45 13.51 4.56
C VAL A 71 8.73 12.75 4.92
N ASP A 72 9.86 13.46 5.07
CA ASP A 72 11.18 12.94 5.42
C ASP A 72 11.50 13.13 6.91
N GLY A 73 12.31 12.24 7.45
CA GLY A 73 12.80 12.31 8.83
C GLY A 73 12.26 11.18 9.70
N SER A 74 12.10 11.44 11.00
CA SER A 74 11.64 10.45 11.99
C SER A 74 10.19 9.97 11.80
N LEU A 75 9.46 10.61 10.89
CA LEU A 75 8.14 10.19 10.43
C LEU A 75 8.30 8.99 9.48
N ARG A 76 8.24 7.78 10.01
CA ARG A 76 8.14 6.56 9.18
C ARG A 76 6.73 6.46 8.63
N TRP A 77 6.48 7.19 7.54
CA TRP A 77 5.25 7.10 6.78
C TRP A 77 5.15 5.73 6.09
N ARG A 78 3.95 5.21 5.96
CA ARG A 78 3.74 4.06 5.06
C ARG A 78 3.90 4.54 3.62
N HIS A 79 4.26 3.65 2.73
CA HIS A 79 4.54 3.99 1.32
C HIS A 79 3.35 4.62 0.58
N SER A 80 2.12 4.40 1.04
CA SER A 80 0.87 4.89 0.44
C SER A 80 0.37 6.24 0.96
N ASP A 81 1.01 6.78 2.01
CA ASP A 81 0.51 7.99 2.67
C ASP A 81 0.74 9.23 1.79
N LEU A 82 -0.27 10.06 1.68
CA LEU A 82 -0.22 11.36 1.01
C LEU A 82 -0.56 12.47 2.01
N LEU A 83 0.22 13.54 1.99
CA LEU A 83 -0.03 14.74 2.77
C LEU A 83 -0.11 15.94 1.85
N PHE A 84 -1.20 16.68 1.95
CA PHE A 84 -1.43 17.91 1.20
C PHE A 84 -1.61 19.09 2.14
N THR A 85 -1.38 20.27 1.62
CA THR A 85 -1.78 21.54 2.21
C THR A 85 -2.88 22.17 1.38
N ALA A 86 -3.87 22.75 2.03
CA ALA A 86 -4.89 23.57 1.39
C ALA A 86 -5.43 24.60 2.40
N PRO A 87 -5.79 25.83 2.00
CA PRO A 87 -6.44 26.78 2.89
C PRO A 87 -7.85 26.31 3.28
N LEU A 88 -8.15 26.38 4.58
CA LEU A 88 -9.48 26.17 5.14
C LEU A 88 -9.97 27.52 5.70
N ASP A 89 -10.97 28.13 5.07
CA ASP A 89 -11.41 29.51 5.40
C ASP A 89 -10.25 30.51 5.47
N GLY A 90 -9.23 30.36 4.61
CA GLY A 90 -8.05 31.22 4.56
C GLY A 90 -6.94 30.90 5.57
N HIS A 91 -7.14 29.90 6.43
CA HIS A 91 -6.13 29.41 7.36
C HIS A 91 -5.42 28.16 6.80
N ASP A 92 -4.15 27.98 7.16
CA ASP A 92 -3.39 26.80 6.78
C ASP A 92 -4.04 25.52 7.34
N ALA A 93 -4.22 24.53 6.49
CA ALA A 93 -4.69 23.21 6.87
C ALA A 93 -3.96 22.13 6.10
N PHE A 94 -3.91 20.93 6.70
CA PHE A 94 -3.40 19.73 6.07
C PHE A 94 -4.52 18.73 5.78
N VAL A 95 -4.41 18.03 4.66
CA VAL A 95 -5.24 16.86 4.33
C VAL A 95 -4.32 15.66 4.30
N TYR A 96 -4.50 14.74 5.26
CA TYR A 96 -3.75 13.50 5.33
C TYR A 96 -4.59 12.34 4.78
N VAL A 97 -4.11 11.72 3.71
CA VAL A 97 -4.79 10.60 3.04
C VAL A 97 -3.98 9.33 3.24
N LEU A 98 -4.58 8.33 3.89
CA LEU A 98 -4.05 6.99 4.05
C LEU A 98 -4.83 6.02 3.16
N VAL A 99 -4.11 5.18 2.41
CA VAL A 99 -4.72 4.02 1.74
C VAL A 99 -4.58 2.80 2.60
N GLU A 100 -5.69 2.14 2.88
CA GLU A 100 -5.72 0.90 3.64
C GLU A 100 -6.15 -0.26 2.74
N HIS A 101 -5.22 -1.19 2.52
CA HIS A 101 -5.43 -2.42 1.77
C HIS A 101 -5.18 -3.62 2.69
N GLN A 102 -6.13 -3.91 3.57
CA GLN A 102 -6.08 -5.10 4.39
C GLN A 102 -7.37 -5.90 4.24
N SER A 103 -7.24 -7.22 4.31
CA SER A 103 -8.39 -8.13 4.30
C SER A 103 -9.21 -8.08 5.61
N SER A 104 -8.69 -7.41 6.63
CA SER A 104 -9.34 -7.16 7.92
C SER A 104 -9.13 -5.72 8.35
N ASP A 105 -10.17 -5.12 8.93
CA ASP A 105 -10.11 -3.79 9.49
C ASP A 105 -9.07 -3.71 10.60
N ASP A 106 -8.35 -2.59 10.68
CA ASP A 106 -7.51 -2.29 11.83
C ASP A 106 -8.41 -1.74 12.97
N PRO A 107 -8.64 -2.52 14.05
CA PRO A 107 -9.53 -2.08 15.12
C PRO A 107 -9.01 -0.83 15.85
N LEU A 108 -7.73 -0.49 15.69
CA LEU A 108 -7.11 0.70 16.26
C LEU A 108 -6.85 1.79 15.23
N MET A 109 -7.54 1.78 14.08
CA MET A 109 -7.33 2.76 13.01
C MET A 109 -7.50 4.20 13.50
N ALA A 110 -8.53 4.49 14.30
CA ALA A 110 -8.74 5.83 14.85
C ALA A 110 -7.54 6.30 15.71
N TYR A 111 -6.96 5.41 16.50
CA TYR A 111 -5.73 5.71 17.26
C TYR A 111 -4.52 5.89 16.34
N ARG A 112 -4.40 5.07 15.31
CA ARG A 112 -3.32 5.19 14.32
C ARG A 112 -3.38 6.53 13.59
N MET A 113 -4.58 6.95 13.16
CA MET A 113 -4.79 8.23 12.50
C MET A 113 -4.48 9.41 13.43
N LEU A 114 -4.88 9.36 14.69
CA LEU A 114 -4.51 10.38 15.67
C LEU A 114 -2.98 10.49 15.85
N ARG A 115 -2.28 9.36 15.87
CA ARG A 115 -0.80 9.36 15.93
C ARG A 115 -0.17 10.06 14.71
N TYR A 116 -0.75 9.93 13.53
CA TYR A 116 -0.27 10.66 12.35
C TYR A 116 -0.56 12.14 12.46
N VAL A 117 -1.75 12.52 12.91
CA VAL A 117 -2.10 13.92 13.14
C VAL A 117 -1.14 14.57 14.15
N THR A 118 -0.87 13.92 15.29
CA THR A 118 0.07 14.46 16.29
C THR A 118 1.47 14.62 15.73
N ARG A 119 1.95 13.69 14.88
CA ARG A 119 3.25 13.80 14.22
C ARG A 119 3.33 14.98 13.24
N ILE A 120 2.24 15.26 12.52
CA ILE A 120 2.16 16.43 11.64
C ILE A 120 2.28 17.70 12.49
N TRP A 121 1.60 17.77 13.64
CA TRP A 121 1.70 18.89 14.57
C TRP A 121 3.09 19.01 15.17
N ASP A 122 3.73 17.91 15.57
CA ASP A 122 5.12 17.92 16.08
C ASP A 122 6.11 18.50 15.04
N GLN A 123 5.91 18.16 13.76
CA GLN A 123 6.73 18.72 12.69
C GLN A 123 6.42 20.20 12.46
N TYR A 124 5.14 20.56 12.45
CA TYR A 124 4.72 21.95 12.31
C TYR A 124 5.29 22.82 13.42
N GLU A 125 5.27 22.36 14.66
CA GLU A 125 5.83 23.07 15.81
C GLU A 125 7.37 23.27 15.67
N ARG A 126 8.08 22.25 15.21
CA ARG A 126 9.53 22.37 14.93
C ARG A 126 9.85 23.43 13.88
N GLU A 127 9.02 23.52 12.83
CA GLU A 127 9.22 24.51 11.75
C GLU A 127 8.72 25.90 12.12
N HIS A 128 7.77 25.98 13.04
CA HIS A 128 7.12 27.22 13.47
C HIS A 128 7.22 27.42 15.00
N PRO A 129 8.43 27.55 15.57
CA PRO A 129 8.62 27.57 17.04
C PRO A 129 7.93 28.76 17.77
N LYS A 130 7.43 29.71 17.01
CA LYS A 130 6.66 30.88 17.55
C LYS A 130 5.15 30.71 17.35
N ALA A 131 4.70 29.63 16.73
CA ALA A 131 3.28 29.36 16.53
C ALA A 131 2.58 29.19 17.89
N ARG A 132 1.41 29.77 18.02
CA ARG A 132 0.55 29.63 19.22
C ARG A 132 -0.72 28.83 18.95
N ARG A 133 -0.88 28.34 17.73
CA ARG A 133 -2.02 27.55 17.26
C ARG A 133 -1.52 26.50 16.28
N LEU A 134 -2.14 25.36 16.29
CA LEU A 134 -1.87 24.28 15.36
C LEU A 134 -2.77 24.39 14.14
N PRO A 135 -2.31 24.02 12.96
CA PRO A 135 -3.14 23.92 11.76
C PRO A 135 -4.18 22.80 11.90
N ALA A 136 -5.30 22.95 11.21
CA ALA A 136 -6.24 21.85 11.08
C ALA A 136 -5.57 20.67 10.30
N VAL A 137 -5.84 19.45 10.71
CA VAL A 137 -5.46 18.25 9.96
C VAL A 137 -6.71 17.41 9.71
N ILE A 138 -7.04 17.18 8.44
CA ILE A 138 -8.21 16.41 8.01
C ILE A 138 -7.73 15.02 7.62
N PRO A 139 -8.00 13.99 8.44
CA PRO A 139 -7.60 12.62 8.18
C PRO A 139 -8.64 11.89 7.33
N LEU A 140 -8.20 11.31 6.22
CA LEU A 140 -9.02 10.48 5.32
C LEU A 140 -8.36 9.10 5.16
N VAL A 141 -9.15 8.05 5.33
CA VAL A 141 -8.79 6.68 4.99
C VAL A 141 -9.54 6.27 3.73
N VAL A 142 -8.83 5.78 2.72
CA VAL A 142 -9.40 5.15 1.53
C VAL A 142 -9.25 3.65 1.69
N HIS A 143 -10.38 2.97 1.87
CA HIS A 143 -10.43 1.52 2.02
C HIS A 143 -10.88 0.86 0.71
N HIS A 144 -10.15 -0.18 0.28
CA HIS A 144 -10.46 -0.95 -0.93
C HIS A 144 -10.35 -2.47 -0.72
N GLY A 145 -10.65 -2.94 0.48
CA GLY A 145 -10.73 -4.36 0.81
C GLY A 145 -11.90 -5.08 0.13
N ARG A 146 -11.89 -6.41 0.15
CA ARG A 146 -13.02 -7.22 -0.37
C ARG A 146 -14.28 -7.16 0.49
N ARG A 147 -14.17 -6.68 1.73
CA ARG A 147 -15.27 -6.53 2.69
C ARG A 147 -15.45 -5.07 3.01
N GLN A 148 -16.69 -4.69 3.29
CA GLN A 148 -16.99 -3.35 3.80
C GLN A 148 -16.27 -3.12 5.12
N TRP A 149 -15.88 -1.88 5.33
CA TRP A 149 -15.29 -1.45 6.58
C TRP A 149 -16.28 -1.64 7.74
N ALA A 150 -15.86 -2.30 8.79
CA ALA A 150 -16.65 -2.52 10.00
C ALA A 150 -15.98 -2.00 11.28
N GLY A 151 -14.74 -1.46 11.16
CA GLY A 151 -13.99 -0.92 12.29
C GLY A 151 -14.54 0.42 12.79
N PRO A 152 -14.22 0.81 14.04
CA PRO A 152 -14.61 2.10 14.59
C PRO A 152 -13.97 3.27 13.85
N LEU A 153 -14.73 4.34 13.58
CA LEU A 153 -14.25 5.58 13.00
C LEU A 153 -13.82 6.59 14.07
N GLN A 154 -14.36 6.46 15.28
CA GLN A 154 -14.11 7.39 16.38
C GLN A 154 -13.13 6.81 17.39
N LEU A 155 -12.22 7.65 17.88
CA LEU A 155 -11.26 7.24 18.91
C LEU A 155 -11.94 6.77 20.20
N LEU A 156 -13.07 7.39 20.56
CA LEU A 156 -13.80 7.05 21.76
C LEU A 156 -14.31 5.58 21.77
N ASP A 157 -14.48 4.98 20.60
CA ASP A 157 -14.98 3.61 20.47
C ASP A 157 -13.88 2.55 20.62
N VAL A 158 -12.61 2.96 20.59
CA VAL A 158 -11.46 2.08 20.83
C VAL A 158 -10.88 2.20 22.23
N ILE A 159 -11.47 3.06 23.09
CA ILE A 159 -11.07 3.19 24.49
C ILE A 159 -11.84 2.15 25.32
N ASP A 160 -11.09 1.31 26.03
CA ASP A 160 -11.63 0.23 26.87
C ASP A 160 -12.20 0.79 28.18
N LEU A 161 -13.47 1.19 28.12
CA LEU A 161 -14.25 1.68 29.27
C LEU A 161 -15.70 1.17 29.19
N GLY A 162 -16.24 0.78 30.35
CA GLY A 162 -17.66 0.51 30.46
C GLY A 162 -18.52 1.78 30.28
N PRO A 163 -19.82 1.66 29.88
CA PRO A 163 -20.66 2.81 29.49
C PRO A 163 -20.71 3.93 30.54
N ALA A 164 -20.89 3.64 31.78
CA ALA A 164 -20.97 4.63 32.86
C ALA A 164 -19.64 5.36 33.08
N ALA A 165 -18.51 4.64 33.00
CA ALA A 165 -17.17 5.25 33.08
C ALA A 165 -16.86 6.10 31.88
N LYS A 166 -17.28 5.65 30.68
CA LYS A 166 -17.13 6.37 29.41
C LYS A 166 -17.88 7.71 29.46
N GLU A 167 -19.11 7.70 29.95
CA GLU A 167 -19.92 8.91 30.10
C GLU A 167 -19.28 9.91 31.11
N ALA A 168 -18.84 9.43 32.25
CA ALA A 168 -18.20 10.27 33.28
C ALA A 168 -16.85 10.84 32.83
N ALA A 169 -16.08 10.08 32.05
CA ALA A 169 -14.76 10.47 31.58
C ALA A 169 -14.81 11.29 30.27
N GLN A 170 -15.95 11.31 29.57
CA GLN A 170 -16.09 11.92 28.24
C GLN A 170 -15.51 13.33 28.11
N PRO A 171 -15.66 14.27 29.08
CA PRO A 171 -15.09 15.59 28.98
C PRO A 171 -13.54 15.64 28.93
N TYR A 172 -12.91 14.56 29.39
CA TYR A 172 -11.45 14.43 29.51
C TYR A 172 -10.83 13.51 28.45
N LEU A 173 -11.66 12.83 27.64
CA LEU A 173 -11.19 11.96 26.57
C LEU A 173 -11.06 12.73 25.26
N PRO A 174 -10.01 12.45 24.44
CA PRO A 174 -9.84 13.10 23.15
C PRO A 174 -11.00 12.75 22.21
N ARG A 175 -11.60 13.78 21.61
CA ARG A 175 -12.59 13.61 20.54
C ARG A 175 -11.85 13.67 19.21
N PHE A 176 -11.85 12.55 18.51
CA PHE A 176 -11.19 12.43 17.22
C PHE A 176 -11.95 11.42 16.36
N GLU A 177 -12.12 11.77 15.10
CA GLU A 177 -12.74 10.94 14.07
C GLU A 177 -11.96 11.12 12.77
N PHE A 178 -11.90 10.09 11.95
CA PHE A 178 -11.37 10.18 10.61
C PHE A 178 -12.47 9.96 9.55
N LEU A 179 -12.26 10.52 8.37
CA LEU A 179 -13.15 10.32 7.23
C LEU A 179 -12.79 9.00 6.55
N LEU A 180 -13.81 8.26 6.12
CA LEU A 180 -13.66 6.99 5.42
C LEU A 180 -14.26 7.07 4.02
N ASP A 181 -13.46 6.75 3.01
CA ASP A 181 -13.90 6.43 1.65
C ASP A 181 -13.80 4.91 1.46
N ASP A 182 -14.89 4.20 1.72
CA ASP A 182 -14.96 2.75 1.57
C ASP A 182 -15.42 2.39 0.15
N LEU A 183 -14.45 2.07 -0.73
CA LEU A 183 -14.71 1.71 -2.11
C LEU A 183 -15.43 0.37 -2.26
N SER A 184 -15.37 -0.52 -1.27
CA SER A 184 -16.00 -1.84 -1.35
C SER A 184 -17.52 -1.78 -1.41
N GLY A 185 -18.10 -0.70 -0.87
CA GLY A 185 -19.54 -0.43 -0.90
C GLY A 185 -20.01 0.47 -2.04
N VAL A 186 -19.09 0.97 -2.89
CA VAL A 186 -19.40 1.94 -3.96
C VAL A 186 -19.66 1.20 -5.28
N ASP A 187 -20.83 1.39 -5.88
CA ASP A 187 -21.13 0.85 -7.20
C ASP A 187 -20.59 1.76 -8.35
N ASP A 188 -20.76 1.27 -9.59
CA ASP A 188 -20.26 1.98 -10.77
C ASP A 188 -20.94 3.32 -11.01
N GLN A 189 -22.25 3.43 -10.72
CA GLN A 189 -23.00 4.67 -10.89
C GLN A 189 -22.57 5.70 -9.85
N GLN A 190 -22.50 5.29 -8.59
CA GLN A 190 -22.01 6.13 -7.50
C GLN A 190 -20.60 6.65 -7.77
N LEU A 191 -19.71 5.81 -8.35
CA LEU A 191 -18.35 6.23 -8.68
C LEU A 191 -18.34 7.25 -9.84
N GLN A 192 -19.21 7.08 -10.86
CA GLN A 192 -19.37 8.04 -11.95
C GLN A 192 -19.91 9.39 -11.47
N ASP A 193 -20.86 9.36 -10.54
CA ASP A 193 -21.49 10.57 -9.96
C ASP A 193 -20.51 11.41 -9.11
N ARG A 194 -19.36 10.86 -8.77
CA ARG A 194 -18.29 11.60 -8.08
C ARG A 194 -17.60 12.66 -8.95
N HIS A 195 -17.82 12.65 -10.27
CA HIS A 195 -17.21 13.57 -11.22
C HIS A 195 -15.68 13.70 -11.09
N LEU A 196 -15.02 12.57 -10.93
CA LEU A 196 -13.58 12.47 -10.77
C LEU A 196 -12.85 12.82 -12.07
N THR A 197 -11.57 13.16 -11.97
CA THR A 197 -10.71 13.15 -13.16
C THR A 197 -10.68 11.74 -13.78
N PRO A 198 -10.51 11.62 -15.11
CA PRO A 198 -10.51 10.33 -15.78
C PRO A 198 -9.56 9.31 -15.15
N LEU A 199 -8.33 9.75 -14.82
CA LEU A 199 -7.30 8.89 -14.22
C LEU A 199 -7.66 8.48 -12.79
N ALA A 200 -8.20 9.39 -11.97
CA ALA A 200 -8.64 9.08 -10.62
C ALA A 200 -9.77 8.05 -10.62
N GLU A 201 -10.78 8.20 -11.47
CA GLU A 201 -11.88 7.24 -11.55
C GLU A 201 -11.40 5.84 -11.96
N ILE A 202 -10.60 5.75 -13.02
CA ILE A 202 -10.03 4.47 -13.47
C ILE A 202 -9.25 3.82 -12.34
N THR A 203 -8.44 4.60 -11.62
CA THR A 203 -7.63 4.06 -10.51
C THR A 203 -8.51 3.55 -9.37
N LEU A 204 -9.58 4.26 -8.98
CA LEU A 204 -10.47 3.78 -7.92
C LEU A 204 -11.24 2.52 -8.35
N VAL A 205 -11.68 2.43 -9.62
CA VAL A 205 -12.25 1.20 -10.17
C VAL A 205 -11.27 0.04 -10.06
N LEU A 206 -10.02 0.26 -10.44
CA LEU A 206 -8.99 -0.77 -10.38
C LEU A 206 -8.64 -1.19 -8.94
N LEU A 207 -8.56 -0.24 -8.02
CA LEU A 207 -8.33 -0.55 -6.61
C LEU A 207 -9.48 -1.41 -6.04
N ARG A 208 -10.72 -1.11 -6.42
CA ARG A 208 -11.91 -1.86 -6.00
C ARG A 208 -11.97 -3.25 -6.63
N ASP A 209 -11.74 -3.36 -7.95
CA ASP A 209 -12.15 -4.51 -8.74
C ASP A 209 -11.00 -5.39 -9.25
N ALA A 210 -9.72 -4.94 -9.26
CA ALA A 210 -8.67 -5.64 -10.00
C ALA A 210 -8.08 -6.86 -9.28
N SER A 211 -8.01 -6.85 -7.95
CA SER A 211 -7.27 -7.89 -7.21
C SER A 211 -7.81 -9.31 -7.45
N GLY A 212 -7.02 -10.16 -8.13
CA GLY A 212 -7.36 -11.53 -8.48
C GLY A 212 -8.60 -11.66 -9.39
N ASN A 213 -8.91 -10.62 -10.16
CA ASN A 213 -10.08 -10.59 -11.03
C ASN A 213 -9.71 -10.79 -12.50
N PRO A 214 -10.09 -11.93 -13.13
CA PRO A 214 -9.82 -12.17 -14.56
C PRO A 214 -10.65 -11.27 -15.49
N GLU A 215 -11.77 -10.72 -15.02
CA GLU A 215 -12.69 -9.91 -15.84
C GLU A 215 -12.47 -8.40 -15.68
N VAL A 216 -11.38 -7.96 -15.06
CA VAL A 216 -11.13 -6.53 -14.80
C VAL A 216 -11.11 -5.68 -16.08
N VAL A 217 -10.63 -6.25 -17.20
CA VAL A 217 -10.63 -5.56 -18.50
C VAL A 217 -12.06 -5.29 -19.00
N ALA A 218 -13.00 -6.19 -18.76
CA ALA A 218 -14.41 -5.98 -19.08
C ALA A 218 -15.00 -4.80 -18.28
N ARG A 219 -14.54 -4.56 -17.04
CA ARG A 219 -14.92 -3.41 -16.22
C ARG A 219 -14.36 -2.07 -16.76
N LEU A 220 -13.24 -2.12 -17.51
CA LEU A 220 -12.63 -0.93 -18.12
C LEU A 220 -13.22 -0.58 -19.49
N ARG A 221 -13.76 -1.54 -20.25
CA ARG A 221 -14.31 -1.30 -21.59
C ARG A 221 -15.36 -0.18 -21.64
N PRO A 222 -16.34 -0.08 -20.72
CA PRO A 222 -17.28 1.03 -20.69
C PRO A 222 -16.64 2.40 -20.47
N ARG A 223 -15.40 2.41 -19.95
CA ARG A 223 -14.61 3.61 -19.63
C ARG A 223 -13.56 3.94 -20.69
N SER A 224 -13.66 3.34 -21.90
CA SER A 224 -12.69 3.57 -23.00
C SER A 224 -12.54 5.05 -23.36
N GLY A 225 -13.62 5.85 -23.26
CA GLY A 225 -13.55 7.30 -23.44
C GLY A 225 -12.69 8.01 -22.41
N LYS A 226 -12.74 7.56 -21.14
CA LYS A 226 -11.89 8.10 -20.06
C LYS A 226 -10.44 7.65 -20.21
N LEU A 227 -10.19 6.40 -20.65
CA LEU A 227 -8.85 5.93 -20.95
C LEU A 227 -8.20 6.73 -22.10
N ARG A 228 -8.97 7.06 -23.16
CA ARG A 228 -8.49 7.97 -24.22
C ARG A 228 -8.20 9.36 -23.67
N ALA A 229 -9.09 9.91 -22.85
CA ALA A 229 -8.86 11.21 -22.23
C ALA A 229 -7.62 11.22 -21.30
N VAL A 230 -7.23 10.10 -20.71
CA VAL A 230 -5.94 9.97 -20.00
C VAL A 230 -4.78 10.03 -20.98
N LEU A 231 -4.83 9.24 -22.07
CA LEU A 231 -3.76 9.19 -23.08
C LEU A 231 -3.51 10.55 -23.75
N ASP A 232 -4.56 11.35 -23.94
CA ASP A 232 -4.49 12.66 -24.58
C ASP A 232 -3.89 13.77 -23.67
N GLN A 233 -3.66 13.49 -22.39
CA GLN A 233 -3.07 14.46 -21.45
C GLN A 233 -1.53 14.39 -21.48
N PRO A 234 -0.83 15.48 -21.14
CA PRO A 234 0.60 15.44 -20.90
C PRO A 234 0.95 14.38 -19.82
N GLY A 235 1.88 13.47 -20.11
CA GLY A 235 2.21 12.35 -19.23
C GLY A 235 1.16 11.23 -19.22
N GLY A 236 0.20 11.25 -20.15
CA GLY A 236 -0.90 10.29 -20.20
C GLY A 236 -0.46 8.88 -20.58
N VAL A 237 0.54 8.75 -21.45
CA VAL A 237 1.13 7.45 -21.83
C VAL A 237 1.78 6.79 -20.61
N GLU A 238 2.56 7.53 -19.85
CA GLU A 238 3.20 7.04 -18.62
C GLU A 238 2.18 6.69 -17.53
N ALA A 239 1.09 7.44 -17.46
CA ALA A 239 -0.04 7.11 -16.56
C ALA A 239 -0.72 5.82 -17.01
N PHE A 240 -0.92 5.63 -18.30
CA PHE A 240 -1.52 4.42 -18.87
C PHE A 240 -0.60 3.19 -18.69
N ILE A 241 0.72 3.34 -18.88
CA ILE A 241 1.71 2.29 -18.54
C ILE A 241 1.57 1.87 -17.07
N ALA A 242 1.44 2.82 -16.15
CA ALA A 242 1.27 2.50 -14.74
C ALA A 242 -0.04 1.74 -14.44
N ILE A 243 -1.12 2.08 -15.15
CA ILE A 243 -2.40 1.34 -15.10
C ILE A 243 -2.22 -0.09 -15.59
N LEU A 244 -1.60 -0.29 -16.76
CA LEU A 244 -1.35 -1.61 -17.33
C LEU A 244 -0.48 -2.45 -16.41
N THR A 245 0.63 -1.89 -15.94
CA THR A 245 1.54 -2.54 -14.98
C THR A 245 0.80 -2.99 -13.72
N TYR A 246 -0.05 -2.11 -13.18
CA TYR A 246 -0.86 -2.45 -12.01
C TYR A 246 -1.80 -3.62 -12.27
N ILE A 247 -2.52 -3.60 -13.40
CA ILE A 247 -3.46 -4.68 -13.77
C ILE A 247 -2.70 -6.01 -13.92
N GLU A 248 -1.57 -6.03 -14.64
CA GLU A 248 -0.79 -7.25 -14.85
C GLU A 248 -0.21 -7.85 -13.56
N ILE A 249 0.09 -7.00 -12.55
CA ILE A 249 0.63 -7.48 -11.26
C ILE A 249 -0.47 -8.01 -10.33
N VAL A 250 -1.65 -7.37 -10.31
CA VAL A 250 -2.66 -7.63 -9.26
C VAL A 250 -3.84 -8.45 -9.71
N SER A 251 -4.09 -8.57 -11.03
CA SER A 251 -5.26 -9.27 -11.58
C SER A 251 -4.86 -10.58 -12.26
N ASP A 252 -5.87 -11.43 -12.48
CA ASP A 252 -5.75 -12.65 -13.28
C ASP A 252 -6.25 -12.42 -14.72
N ALA A 253 -6.22 -11.18 -15.23
CA ALA A 253 -6.69 -10.83 -16.55
C ALA A 253 -5.89 -11.55 -17.65
N PRO A 254 -6.55 -12.14 -18.65
CA PRO A 254 -5.86 -12.71 -19.79
C PRO A 254 -5.05 -11.64 -20.56
N VAL A 255 -3.79 -11.95 -20.89
CA VAL A 255 -2.88 -11.06 -21.63
C VAL A 255 -3.49 -10.59 -22.96
N GLY A 256 -4.30 -11.45 -23.61
CA GLY A 256 -5.02 -11.11 -24.84
C GLY A 256 -6.02 -9.98 -24.65
N ASP A 257 -6.74 -9.96 -23.54
CA ASP A 257 -7.77 -8.96 -23.27
C ASP A 257 -7.17 -7.56 -23.07
N LEU A 258 -6.02 -7.46 -22.39
CA LEU A 258 -5.27 -6.20 -22.24
C LEU A 258 -4.75 -5.69 -23.57
N ARG A 259 -4.21 -6.57 -24.41
CA ARG A 259 -3.78 -6.21 -25.75
C ARG A 259 -4.94 -5.68 -26.60
N ASP A 260 -6.09 -6.38 -26.58
CA ASP A 260 -7.27 -5.99 -27.34
C ASP A 260 -7.87 -4.67 -26.85
N LEU A 261 -7.82 -4.42 -25.52
CA LEU A 261 -8.18 -3.13 -24.95
C LEU A 261 -7.24 -2.04 -25.49
N ALA A 262 -5.92 -2.23 -25.42
CA ALA A 262 -4.94 -1.26 -25.90
C ALA A 262 -5.13 -0.97 -27.39
N ALA A 263 -5.30 -1.99 -28.23
CA ALA A 263 -5.57 -1.85 -29.67
C ALA A 263 -6.85 -1.04 -29.93
N SER A 264 -7.89 -1.22 -29.13
CA SER A 264 -9.15 -0.47 -29.24
C SER A 264 -9.02 1.02 -28.92
N LEU A 265 -7.99 1.40 -28.14
CA LEU A 265 -7.72 2.79 -27.72
C LEU A 265 -6.86 3.56 -28.71
N GLY A 266 -6.09 2.86 -29.54
CA GLY A 266 -5.28 3.45 -30.62
C GLY A 266 -3.77 3.26 -30.44
N PRO A 267 -2.94 3.78 -31.38
CA PRO A 267 -1.52 3.45 -31.47
C PRO A 267 -0.70 3.77 -30.22
N ALA A 268 -0.97 4.89 -29.54
CA ALA A 268 -0.26 5.27 -28.32
C ALA A 268 -0.51 4.26 -27.18
N ALA A 269 -1.72 3.71 -27.08
CA ALA A 269 -2.04 2.67 -26.11
C ALA A 269 -1.40 1.33 -26.47
N GLU A 270 -1.33 0.98 -27.75
CA GLU A 270 -0.63 -0.22 -28.23
C GLU A 270 0.87 -0.17 -27.91
N GLU A 271 1.51 0.98 -28.15
CA GLU A 271 2.92 1.20 -27.82
C GLU A 271 3.15 1.10 -26.30
N ALA A 272 2.28 1.72 -25.51
CA ALA A 272 2.34 1.63 -24.04
C ALA A 272 2.21 0.19 -23.55
N TYR A 273 1.32 -0.62 -24.16
CA TYR A 273 1.17 -2.04 -23.83
C TYR A 273 2.45 -2.84 -24.15
N VAL A 274 3.04 -2.64 -25.33
CA VAL A 274 4.29 -3.30 -25.73
C VAL A 274 5.41 -2.94 -24.74
N THR A 275 5.55 -1.65 -24.41
CA THR A 275 6.54 -1.15 -23.45
C THR A 275 6.35 -1.80 -22.07
N THR A 276 5.12 -1.88 -21.58
CA THR A 276 4.80 -2.53 -20.28
C THR A 276 5.19 -4.00 -20.30
N ALA A 277 4.79 -4.74 -21.34
CA ALA A 277 5.11 -6.15 -21.48
C ALA A 277 6.63 -6.41 -21.57
N GLU A 278 7.39 -5.54 -22.23
CA GLU A 278 8.86 -5.63 -22.30
C GLU A 278 9.50 -5.35 -20.94
N MET A 279 9.04 -4.32 -20.23
CA MET A 279 9.50 -3.99 -18.87
C MET A 279 9.32 -5.17 -17.91
N LEU A 280 8.11 -5.69 -17.82
CA LEU A 280 7.80 -6.78 -16.89
C LEU A 280 8.56 -8.07 -17.23
N ARG A 281 8.75 -8.37 -18.53
CA ARG A 281 9.61 -9.50 -18.95
C ARG A 281 11.07 -9.26 -18.59
N ALA A 282 11.56 -8.03 -18.67
CA ALA A 282 12.93 -7.69 -18.29
C ALA A 282 13.14 -7.83 -16.77
N GLU A 283 12.20 -7.30 -15.97
CA GLU A 283 12.19 -7.44 -14.51
C GLU A 283 12.13 -8.93 -14.10
N GLY A 284 11.19 -9.70 -14.65
CA GLY A 284 11.08 -11.12 -14.36
C GLY A 284 12.33 -11.92 -14.74
N ARG A 285 13.05 -11.53 -15.81
CA ARG A 285 14.34 -12.16 -16.15
C ARG A 285 15.43 -11.82 -15.15
N VAL A 286 15.45 -10.58 -14.63
CA VAL A 286 16.42 -10.15 -13.61
C VAL A 286 16.16 -10.87 -12.29
N GLU A 287 14.90 -10.88 -11.86
CA GLU A 287 14.48 -11.57 -10.64
C GLU A 287 14.69 -13.07 -10.71
N GLY A 288 14.28 -13.71 -11.83
CA GLY A 288 14.49 -15.12 -12.06
C GLY A 288 15.99 -15.50 -12.07
N LYS A 289 16.84 -14.63 -12.65
CA LYS A 289 18.30 -14.85 -12.62
C LYS A 289 18.88 -14.67 -11.21
N ALA A 290 18.38 -13.69 -10.45
CA ALA A 290 18.80 -13.48 -9.06
C ALA A 290 18.38 -14.66 -8.18
N LEU A 291 17.12 -15.08 -8.29
CA LEU A 291 16.59 -16.23 -7.57
C LEU A 291 17.30 -17.53 -7.94
N GLY A 292 17.52 -17.80 -9.23
CA GLY A 292 18.27 -18.96 -9.69
C GLY A 292 19.70 -19.00 -9.15
N LYS A 293 20.38 -17.84 -9.06
CA LYS A 293 21.69 -17.75 -8.42
C LYS A 293 21.63 -18.00 -6.92
N ALA A 294 20.60 -17.51 -6.23
CA ALA A 294 20.44 -17.74 -4.80
C ALA A 294 20.19 -19.22 -4.51
N LEU A 295 19.26 -19.85 -5.26
CA LEU A 295 18.96 -21.27 -5.13
C LEU A 295 20.19 -22.14 -5.42
N GLY A 296 20.91 -21.88 -6.52
CA GLY A 296 22.15 -22.59 -6.82
C GLY A 296 23.21 -22.42 -5.73
N LYS A 297 23.30 -21.21 -5.11
CA LYS A 297 24.23 -21.00 -4.00
C LYS A 297 23.80 -21.71 -2.72
N ALA A 298 22.50 -21.79 -2.44
CA ALA A 298 21.96 -22.59 -1.34
C ALA A 298 22.26 -24.07 -1.53
N GLU A 299 22.09 -24.58 -2.74
CA GLU A 299 22.41 -25.94 -3.14
C GLU A 299 23.91 -26.24 -2.99
N ASP A 300 24.79 -25.33 -3.46
CA ASP A 300 26.23 -25.42 -3.27
C ASP A 300 26.62 -25.59 -1.77
N ILE A 301 25.95 -24.85 -0.86
CA ILE A 301 26.20 -24.96 0.59
C ILE A 301 25.83 -26.34 1.10
N LEU A 302 24.68 -26.87 0.70
CA LEU A 302 24.24 -28.22 1.09
C LEU A 302 25.20 -29.30 0.56
N VAL A 303 25.66 -29.18 -0.67
CA VAL A 303 26.65 -30.08 -1.28
C VAL A 303 27.97 -30.03 -0.51
N VAL A 304 28.45 -28.85 -0.08
CA VAL A 304 29.67 -28.75 0.76
C VAL A 304 29.50 -29.51 2.08
N PHE A 305 28.35 -29.39 2.74
CA PHE A 305 28.09 -30.13 3.98
C PHE A 305 28.04 -31.64 3.73
N GLU A 306 27.37 -32.08 2.69
CA GLU A 306 27.34 -33.51 2.30
C GLU A 306 28.74 -34.06 2.04
N GLN A 307 29.57 -33.37 1.26
CA GLN A 307 30.94 -33.76 0.96
C GLN A 307 31.85 -33.80 2.20
N ARG A 308 31.53 -33.00 3.21
CA ARG A 308 32.24 -32.98 4.49
C ARG A 308 31.68 -33.98 5.50
N GLY A 309 30.60 -34.71 5.16
CA GLY A 309 29.95 -35.65 6.08
C GLY A 309 29.27 -34.96 7.26
N ILE A 310 28.87 -33.69 7.09
CA ILE A 310 28.15 -32.89 8.12
C ILE A 310 26.66 -33.05 7.87
N ASP A 311 25.94 -33.56 8.87
CA ASP A 311 24.50 -33.68 8.83
C ASP A 311 23.84 -32.32 8.94
N VAL A 312 22.81 -32.04 8.10
CA VAL A 312 22.06 -30.78 8.04
C VAL A 312 20.67 -31.04 8.54
N ASP A 313 20.37 -30.56 9.75
CA ASP A 313 19.04 -30.66 10.33
C ASP A 313 18.01 -29.87 9.51
N ASP A 314 16.70 -30.23 9.64
CA ASP A 314 15.62 -29.64 8.88
C ASP A 314 15.51 -28.11 9.03
N LYS A 315 15.84 -27.60 10.23
CA LYS A 315 15.81 -26.15 10.51
C LYS A 315 16.93 -25.43 9.75
N SER A 316 18.15 -25.97 9.79
CA SER A 316 19.29 -25.41 9.06
C SER A 316 19.07 -25.48 7.56
N ARG A 317 18.56 -26.60 7.05
CA ARG A 317 18.19 -26.78 5.65
C ARG A 317 17.15 -25.74 5.22
N GLY A 318 16.06 -25.59 5.96
CA GLY A 318 15.01 -24.61 5.67
C GLY A 318 15.52 -23.17 5.65
N LEU A 319 16.45 -22.79 6.56
CA LEU A 319 17.08 -21.47 6.57
C LEU A 319 17.95 -21.22 5.32
N ILE A 320 18.72 -22.24 4.89
CA ILE A 320 19.57 -22.13 3.70
C ILE A 320 18.70 -22.02 2.44
N GLU A 321 17.72 -22.90 2.27
CA GLU A 321 16.86 -22.98 1.07
C GLU A 321 15.93 -21.76 0.93
N SER A 322 15.47 -21.16 2.04
CA SER A 322 14.60 -19.98 2.02
C SER A 322 15.34 -18.65 1.87
N CYS A 323 16.68 -18.65 1.96
CA CYS A 323 17.47 -17.43 1.84
C CYS A 323 17.61 -17.00 0.39
N THR A 324 17.15 -15.79 0.06
CA THR A 324 17.26 -15.19 -1.27
C THR A 324 18.37 -14.14 -1.38
N ASP A 325 19.01 -13.76 -0.26
CA ASP A 325 20.09 -12.78 -0.26
C ASP A 325 21.44 -13.44 -0.62
N LEU A 326 21.93 -13.13 -1.81
CA LEU A 326 23.20 -13.63 -2.32
C LEU A 326 24.42 -13.24 -1.46
N GLY A 327 24.36 -12.08 -0.79
CA GLY A 327 25.43 -11.64 0.12
C GLY A 327 25.55 -12.60 1.31
N THR A 328 24.44 -12.84 1.98
CA THR A 328 24.31 -13.79 3.09
C THR A 328 24.71 -15.21 2.66
N LEU A 329 24.17 -15.70 1.55
CA LEU A 329 24.50 -17.03 1.01
C LEU A 329 25.99 -17.16 0.66
N ASN A 330 26.61 -16.15 0.09
CA ASN A 330 28.06 -16.18 -0.16
C ASN A 330 28.87 -16.16 1.14
N GLY A 331 28.42 -15.48 2.18
CA GLY A 331 29.00 -15.55 3.52
C GLY A 331 28.91 -16.96 4.10
N TRP A 332 27.72 -17.54 4.06
CA TRP A 332 27.48 -18.92 4.51
C TRP A 332 28.26 -19.93 3.72
N PHE A 333 28.34 -19.82 2.40
CA PHE A 333 29.13 -20.69 1.56
C PHE A 333 30.64 -20.72 1.98
N ARG A 334 31.23 -19.55 2.26
CA ARG A 334 32.62 -19.49 2.75
C ARG A 334 32.78 -20.11 4.14
N ARG A 335 31.80 -19.97 5.02
CA ARG A 335 31.80 -20.55 6.35
C ARG A 335 31.57 -22.07 6.32
N ALA A 336 30.78 -22.57 5.37
CA ALA A 336 30.46 -23.99 5.21
C ALA A 336 31.70 -24.87 5.08
N PHE A 337 32.85 -24.35 4.60
CA PHE A 337 34.13 -25.04 4.55
C PHE A 337 34.84 -25.11 5.90
N LYS A 338 34.43 -24.33 6.91
CA LYS A 338 35.16 -24.16 8.17
C LYS A 338 34.41 -24.67 9.38
N VAL A 339 33.09 -24.57 9.39
CA VAL A 339 32.23 -24.92 10.53
C VAL A 339 32.18 -26.42 10.76
N GLY A 340 31.97 -26.84 12.00
CA GLY A 340 31.85 -28.24 12.39
C GLY A 340 30.45 -28.79 12.35
N LYS A 341 29.42 -27.90 12.42
CA LYS A 341 28.00 -28.26 12.39
C LYS A 341 27.26 -27.27 11.49
N ALA A 342 26.14 -27.71 10.90
CA ALA A 342 25.32 -26.84 10.04
C ALA A 342 24.74 -25.63 10.80
N SER A 343 24.39 -25.81 12.07
CA SER A 343 23.89 -24.71 12.92
C SER A 343 24.91 -23.58 13.12
N ASP A 344 26.20 -23.86 13.13
CA ASP A 344 27.26 -22.87 13.35
C ASP A 344 27.38 -21.89 12.16
N LEU A 345 26.73 -22.20 11.05
CA LEU A 345 26.66 -21.35 9.86
C LEU A 345 25.98 -20.00 10.14
N PHE A 346 25.03 -19.96 11.07
CA PHE A 346 24.18 -18.83 11.37
C PHE A 346 24.63 -18.00 12.58
N GLU A 347 25.64 -18.49 13.32
CA GLU A 347 26.27 -17.73 14.41
C GLU A 347 27.19 -16.66 13.83
N GLU A 348 27.13 -15.39 14.37
CA GLU A 348 27.97 -14.29 13.90
C GLU A 348 29.44 -14.45 14.24
#